data_587d3321e4c150528ce6c377dec026e8
#
_entry.id   587d3321e4c150528ce6c377dec026e8
#
_cell.length_a   1.000
_cell.length_b   1.000
_cell.length_c   1.000
_cell.angle_alpha   90.00
_cell.angle_beta   90.00
_cell.angle_gamma   90.00
#
_symmetry.space_group_name_H-M   'P 1'
#
loop_
_entity.id
_entity.type
_entity.pdbx_description
1 polymer ?
#
loop_
_entity_poly.entity_id
_entity_poly.type
_entity_poly.pdbx_seq_one_letter_code
_entity_poly.pdbx_strand_id
1 'polypeptide(L)'
;MKCVSYLQKAKKLKPEYDAGLDNDVVNHPKHYEDAAVLAKFEPIDLARRYSFAIGNAIKYILRAPYKGHEKLDLEKARFYLNDWLKFNCTDDSYVESSSATDIGDIHLLYTCILAYKISNPLLNLLFNNNKQITATSVRACLEAVDKKIKEYK
;
A
#
# COMPACT_ATOMS: atom_id res chain seq x y z
N MET A 1 -23.80 -14.16 5.63
CA MET A 1 -23.73 -15.19 4.57
C MET A 1 -23.10 -14.73 3.24
N LYS A 2 -22.94 -13.45 2.99
CA LYS A 2 -22.32 -12.94 1.74
C LYS A 2 -20.78 -12.83 1.79
N CYS A 3 -20.15 -12.83 2.96
CA CYS A 3 -18.69 -12.75 3.09
C CYS A 3 -17.93 -13.96 2.48
N VAL A 4 -18.51 -15.16 2.54
CA VAL A 4 -17.88 -16.37 2.00
C VAL A 4 -17.82 -16.32 0.46
N SER A 5 -18.80 -15.68 -0.20
CA SER A 5 -18.83 -15.55 -1.66
C SER A 5 -17.77 -14.60 -2.21
N TYR A 6 -17.36 -13.58 -1.44
CA TYR A 6 -16.34 -12.64 -1.87
C TYR A 6 -14.93 -13.21 -1.76
N LEU A 7 -14.65 -13.98 -0.72
CA LEU A 7 -13.40 -14.75 -0.63
C LEU A 7 -13.29 -15.79 -1.75
N GLN A 8 -14.41 -16.39 -2.16
CA GLN A 8 -14.47 -17.29 -3.30
C GLN A 8 -14.36 -16.55 -4.64
N LYS A 9 -14.90 -15.33 -4.74
CA LYS A 9 -14.79 -14.50 -5.94
C LYS A 9 -13.39 -13.92 -6.10
N ALA A 10 -12.73 -13.53 -5.01
CA ALA A 10 -11.31 -13.15 -5.02
C ALA A 10 -10.40 -14.32 -5.41
N LYS A 11 -10.74 -15.56 -5.00
CA LYS A 11 -10.06 -16.77 -5.48
C LYS A 11 -10.33 -17.09 -6.94
N LYS A 12 -11.52 -16.76 -7.48
CA LYS A 12 -11.87 -16.96 -8.90
C LYS A 12 -11.26 -15.93 -9.84
N LEU A 13 -10.83 -14.77 -9.33
CA LEU A 13 -10.15 -13.72 -10.11
C LEU A 13 -8.65 -13.92 -10.20
N LYS A 14 -8.08 -14.89 -9.45
CA LYS A 14 -6.72 -15.35 -9.72
C LYS A 14 -6.81 -16.31 -10.90
N PRO A 15 -6.18 -16.02 -12.05
CA PRO A 15 -6.02 -17.04 -13.08
C PRO A 15 -5.39 -18.27 -12.42
N GLU A 16 -5.86 -19.47 -12.80
CA GLU A 16 -5.21 -20.72 -12.39
C GLU A 16 -3.75 -20.63 -12.82
N TYR A 17 -2.90 -20.34 -11.85
CA TYR A 17 -1.48 -20.17 -12.11
C TYR A 17 -0.86 -21.55 -12.06
N ASP A 18 -0.21 -21.90 -13.15
CA ASP A 18 0.52 -23.15 -13.29
C ASP A 18 1.61 -23.21 -12.21
N ALA A 19 1.48 -24.12 -11.25
CA ALA A 19 2.36 -24.31 -10.11
C ALA A 19 3.81 -24.72 -10.50
N GLY A 20 4.17 -24.62 -11.78
CA GLY A 20 5.45 -25.06 -12.34
C GLY A 20 6.52 -24.00 -12.53
N LEU A 21 6.21 -22.71 -12.35
CA LEU A 21 7.20 -21.64 -12.53
C LEU A 21 7.51 -20.95 -11.20
N ASP A 22 8.54 -21.42 -10.55
CA ASP A 22 9.08 -20.95 -9.27
C ASP A 22 9.65 -19.50 -9.30
N ASN A 23 9.41 -18.73 -10.37
CA ASN A 23 9.94 -17.40 -10.60
C ASN A 23 8.97 -16.48 -11.34
N ASP A 24 7.74 -16.31 -10.86
CA ASP A 24 6.89 -15.24 -11.38
C ASP A 24 7.29 -13.88 -10.77
N VAL A 25 8.37 -13.34 -11.29
CA VAL A 25 8.93 -12.05 -10.86
C VAL A 25 8.00 -10.88 -11.17
N VAL A 26 7.05 -11.07 -12.09
CA VAL A 26 6.16 -10.00 -12.56
C VAL A 26 4.83 -10.02 -11.82
N ASN A 27 4.16 -11.16 -11.74
CA ASN A 27 2.80 -11.24 -11.18
C ASN A 27 2.81 -11.43 -9.65
N HIS A 28 3.72 -12.27 -9.12
CA HIS A 28 3.82 -12.56 -7.68
C HIS A 28 5.29 -12.48 -7.21
N PRO A 29 5.88 -11.28 -7.14
CA PRO A 29 7.25 -11.14 -6.69
C PRO A 29 7.44 -11.66 -5.25
N LYS A 30 8.44 -12.52 -5.02
CA LYS A 30 8.72 -13.13 -3.69
C LYS A 30 8.86 -12.12 -2.54
N HIS A 31 9.34 -10.92 -2.82
CA HIS A 31 9.48 -9.89 -1.80
C HIS A 31 8.15 -9.36 -1.23
N TYR A 32 7.01 -9.75 -1.80
CA TYR A 32 5.69 -9.46 -1.25
C TYR A 32 5.07 -10.62 -0.47
N GLU A 33 5.64 -11.83 -0.56
CA GLU A 33 5.06 -13.03 0.07
C GLU A 33 4.97 -12.90 1.59
N ASP A 34 6.00 -12.35 2.26
CA ASP A 34 6.02 -12.20 3.71
C ASP A 34 5.00 -11.18 4.21
N ALA A 35 4.79 -10.09 3.47
CA ALA A 35 3.75 -9.10 3.76
C ALA A 35 2.35 -9.63 3.43
N ALA A 36 2.21 -10.41 2.36
CA ALA A 36 0.96 -11.00 1.93
C ALA A 36 0.47 -12.14 2.82
N VAL A 37 1.36 -12.85 3.51
CA VAL A 37 1.02 -13.96 4.42
C VAL A 37 0.10 -13.50 5.55
N LEU A 38 0.33 -12.32 6.13
CA LEU A 38 -0.50 -11.79 7.21
C LEU A 38 -1.90 -11.36 6.75
N ALA A 39 -2.05 -10.95 5.50
CA ALA A 39 -3.27 -10.34 5.00
C ALA A 39 -3.95 -11.11 3.86
N LYS A 40 -3.28 -12.07 3.23
CA LYS A 40 -3.69 -12.71 1.96
C LYS A 40 -3.96 -11.70 0.83
N PHE A 41 -3.35 -10.52 0.90
CA PHE A 41 -3.48 -9.44 -0.08
C PHE A 41 -2.11 -8.98 -0.53
N GLU A 42 -2.01 -8.69 -1.81
CA GLU A 42 -0.79 -8.13 -2.38
C GLU A 42 -0.78 -6.59 -2.27
N PRO A 43 0.39 -5.96 -2.23
CA PRO A 43 0.49 -4.50 -2.23
C PRO A 43 -0.28 -3.81 -3.36
N ILE A 44 -0.41 -4.46 -4.51
CA ILE A 44 -1.18 -3.95 -5.64
C ILE A 44 -2.68 -3.83 -5.33
N ASP A 45 -3.23 -4.71 -4.48
CA ASP A 45 -4.64 -4.67 -4.11
C ASP A 45 -4.97 -3.41 -3.30
N LEU A 46 -4.02 -2.94 -2.49
CA LEU A 46 -4.13 -1.67 -1.79
C LEU A 46 -3.79 -0.48 -2.70
N ALA A 47 -2.68 -0.53 -3.40
CA ALA A 47 -2.16 0.58 -4.20
C ALA A 47 -3.13 1.02 -5.31
N ARG A 48 -3.81 0.07 -5.97
CA ARG A 48 -4.79 0.36 -7.05
C ARG A 48 -6.02 1.14 -6.60
N ARG A 49 -6.27 1.23 -5.28
CA ARG A 49 -7.45 1.90 -4.71
C ARG A 49 -7.25 3.40 -4.49
N TYR A 50 -6.06 3.89 -4.71
CA TYR A 50 -5.69 5.29 -4.52
C TYR A 50 -5.15 5.90 -5.82
N SER A 51 -4.89 7.22 -5.79
CA SER A 51 -4.27 7.91 -6.91
C SER A 51 -2.90 7.33 -7.26
N PHE A 52 -2.42 7.66 -8.45
CA PHE A 52 -1.11 7.22 -8.92
C PHE A 52 0.02 7.55 -7.92
N ALA A 53 0.01 8.76 -7.36
CA ALA A 53 1.05 9.19 -6.40
C ALA A 53 0.99 8.38 -5.10
N ILE A 54 -0.18 8.28 -4.45
CA ILE A 54 -0.34 7.51 -3.22
C ILE A 54 -0.12 6.02 -3.46
N GLY A 55 -0.64 5.46 -4.53
CA GLY A 55 -0.43 4.05 -4.86
C GLY A 55 1.04 3.70 -5.06
N ASN A 56 1.83 4.56 -5.73
CA ASN A 56 3.27 4.35 -5.85
C ASN A 56 4.00 4.53 -4.52
N ALA A 57 3.63 5.53 -3.71
CA ALA A 57 4.20 5.69 -2.37
C ALA A 57 3.99 4.42 -1.53
N ILE A 58 2.77 3.89 -1.47
CA ILE A 58 2.43 2.63 -0.79
C ILE A 58 3.31 1.48 -1.30
N LYS A 59 3.40 1.30 -2.61
CA LYS A 59 4.21 0.25 -3.24
C LYS A 59 5.66 0.31 -2.80
N TYR A 60 6.27 1.49 -2.83
CA TYR A 60 7.69 1.64 -2.47
C TYR A 60 7.93 1.48 -0.97
N ILE A 61 7.03 1.98 -0.12
CA ILE A 61 7.09 1.77 1.34
C ILE A 61 7.04 0.27 1.68
N LEU A 62 6.11 -0.47 1.07
CA LEU A 62 5.96 -1.90 1.31
C LEU A 62 7.14 -2.72 0.77
N ARG A 63 7.75 -2.29 -0.33
CA ARG A 63 8.86 -2.99 -0.96
C ARG A 63 10.20 -2.73 -0.27
N ALA A 64 10.37 -1.56 0.32
CA ALA A 64 11.65 -1.10 0.86
C ALA A 64 12.36 -2.14 1.75
N PRO A 65 11.70 -2.81 2.74
CA PRO A 65 12.37 -3.73 3.64
C PRO A 65 12.91 -5.00 2.96
N TYR A 66 12.45 -5.36 1.76
CA TYR A 66 12.64 -6.70 1.20
C TYR A 66 13.62 -6.79 0.02
N LYS A 67 13.97 -5.67 -0.62
CA LYS A 67 14.75 -5.70 -1.88
C LYS A 67 16.25 -5.36 -1.77
N GLY A 68 16.77 -5.14 -0.57
CA GLY A 68 18.19 -4.75 -0.40
C GLY A 68 18.53 -3.34 -0.94
N HIS A 69 17.53 -2.57 -1.36
CA HIS A 69 17.65 -1.19 -1.85
C HIS A 69 16.72 -0.26 -1.07
N GLU A 70 16.63 -0.45 0.24
CA GLU A 70 15.67 0.21 1.10
C GLU A 70 15.75 1.74 0.98
N LYS A 71 16.95 2.32 1.04
CA LYS A 71 17.14 3.77 0.87
C LYS A 71 16.55 4.28 -0.44
N LEU A 72 16.86 3.62 -1.56
CA LEU A 72 16.36 4.04 -2.87
C LEU A 72 14.83 3.93 -2.98
N ASP A 73 14.23 2.89 -2.42
CA ASP A 73 12.78 2.75 -2.42
C ASP A 73 12.10 3.78 -1.52
N LEU A 74 12.70 4.12 -0.37
CA LEU A 74 12.22 5.23 0.47
C LEU A 74 12.36 6.60 -0.21
N GLU A 75 13.42 6.83 -0.97
CA GLU A 75 13.60 8.05 -1.78
C GLU A 75 12.51 8.16 -2.87
N LYS A 76 12.14 7.05 -3.50
CA LYS A 76 11.02 7.02 -4.44
C LYS A 76 9.68 7.28 -3.75
N ALA A 77 9.44 6.68 -2.59
CA ALA A 77 8.24 6.96 -1.80
C ALA A 77 8.17 8.45 -1.43
N ARG A 78 9.28 9.03 -0.98
CA ARG A 78 9.39 10.47 -0.70
C ARG A 78 9.01 11.32 -1.91
N PHE A 79 9.49 10.97 -3.09
CA PHE A 79 9.15 11.68 -4.32
C PHE A 79 7.64 11.72 -4.54
N TYR A 80 6.96 10.58 -4.46
CA TYR A 80 5.52 10.50 -4.69
C TYR A 80 4.68 11.17 -3.60
N LEU A 81 5.10 11.12 -2.34
CA LEU A 81 4.43 11.84 -1.26
C LEU A 81 4.53 13.37 -1.44
N ASN A 82 5.70 13.87 -1.84
CA ASN A 82 5.88 15.27 -2.18
C ASN A 82 5.08 15.70 -3.41
N ASP A 83 5.03 14.85 -4.44
CA ASP A 83 4.24 15.07 -5.65
C ASP A 83 2.75 15.21 -5.30
N TRP A 84 2.24 14.33 -4.45
CA TRP A 84 0.86 14.42 -3.99
C TRP A 84 0.57 15.75 -3.26
N LEU A 85 1.43 16.17 -2.34
CA LEU A 85 1.29 17.47 -1.64
C LEU A 85 1.34 18.66 -2.59
N LYS A 86 2.18 18.58 -3.62
CA LYS A 86 2.32 19.65 -4.61
C LYS A 86 1.06 19.83 -5.46
N PHE A 87 0.39 18.73 -5.85
CA PHE A 87 -0.72 18.79 -6.79
C PHE A 87 -2.10 18.78 -6.14
N ASN A 88 -2.22 18.45 -4.86
CA ASN A 88 -3.50 18.48 -4.16
C ASN A 88 -3.59 19.70 -3.25
N CYS A 89 -3.42 19.53 -1.96
CA CYS A 89 -3.50 20.64 -1.00
C CYS A 89 -2.42 20.54 0.05
N THR A 90 -1.99 21.71 0.52
CA THR A 90 -1.06 21.82 1.65
C THR A 90 -1.76 21.77 3.00
N ASP A 91 -3.06 21.86 3.02
CA ASP A 91 -3.94 21.70 4.19
C ASP A 91 -4.88 20.50 4.02
N ASP A 92 -5.68 20.19 5.02
CA ASP A 92 -6.63 19.08 4.97
C ASP A 92 -7.96 19.41 4.29
N SER A 93 -8.00 20.45 3.44
CA SER A 93 -9.20 20.79 2.64
C SER A 93 -9.49 19.76 1.56
N TYR A 94 -8.48 19.05 1.09
CA TYR A 94 -8.63 17.92 0.19
C TYR A 94 -8.32 16.60 0.93
N VAL A 95 -9.23 15.66 0.78
CA VAL A 95 -9.10 14.30 1.33
C VAL A 95 -9.21 13.30 0.20
N GLU A 96 -8.16 12.53 -0.01
CA GLU A 96 -8.21 11.43 -0.95
C GLU A 96 -8.85 10.22 -0.30
N SER A 97 -9.97 9.77 -0.86
CA SER A 97 -10.63 8.52 -0.49
C SER A 97 -10.27 7.40 -1.46
N SER A 98 -10.40 6.16 -1.00
CA SER A 98 -10.20 5.01 -1.88
C SER A 98 -11.27 4.93 -2.97
N SER A 99 -10.94 4.30 -4.09
CA SER A 99 -11.87 4.01 -5.19
C SER A 99 -12.80 2.81 -4.93
N ALA A 100 -12.75 2.20 -3.73
CA ALA A 100 -13.64 1.10 -3.38
C ALA A 100 -15.08 1.60 -3.25
N THR A 101 -15.99 1.03 -4.04
CA THR A 101 -17.38 1.51 -4.16
C THR A 101 -18.42 0.53 -3.64
N ASP A 102 -18.17 -0.77 -3.67
CA ASP A 102 -19.08 -1.76 -3.12
C ASP A 102 -18.67 -2.22 -1.69
N ILE A 103 -19.63 -2.77 -0.95
CA ILE A 103 -19.42 -3.19 0.46
C ILE A 103 -18.33 -4.26 0.57
N GLY A 104 -18.22 -5.17 -0.40
CA GLY A 104 -17.20 -6.21 -0.39
C GLY A 104 -15.80 -5.64 -0.59
N ASP A 105 -15.65 -4.74 -1.54
CA ASP A 105 -14.41 -4.01 -1.80
C ASP A 105 -13.98 -3.16 -0.60
N ILE A 106 -14.93 -2.48 0.05
CA ILE A 106 -14.67 -1.68 1.24
C ILE A 106 -14.19 -2.56 2.40
N HIS A 107 -14.84 -3.70 2.64
CA HIS A 107 -14.44 -4.62 3.70
C HIS A 107 -13.04 -5.19 3.46
N LEU A 108 -12.76 -5.61 2.23
CA LEU A 108 -11.46 -6.09 1.80
C LEU A 108 -10.37 -5.02 2.00
N LEU A 109 -10.66 -3.80 1.59
CA LEU A 109 -9.77 -2.65 1.77
C LEU A 109 -9.45 -2.39 3.23
N TYR A 110 -10.45 -2.39 4.12
CA TYR A 110 -10.24 -2.21 5.56
C TYR A 110 -9.34 -3.28 6.16
N THR A 111 -9.59 -4.54 5.81
CA THR A 111 -8.77 -5.66 6.28
C THR A 111 -7.31 -5.50 5.82
N CYS A 112 -7.12 -5.12 4.58
CA CYS A 112 -5.81 -4.85 3.99
C CYS A 112 -5.08 -3.70 4.70
N ILE A 113 -5.76 -2.57 4.90
CA ILE A 113 -5.22 -1.41 5.61
C ILE A 113 -4.84 -1.78 7.04
N LEU A 114 -5.69 -2.46 7.78
CA LEU A 114 -5.41 -2.86 9.16
C LEU A 114 -4.17 -3.77 9.24
N ALA A 115 -4.07 -4.76 8.36
CA ALA A 115 -2.93 -5.65 8.33
C ALA A 115 -1.61 -4.90 8.04
N TYR A 116 -1.61 -4.01 7.05
CA TYR A 116 -0.42 -3.23 6.72
C TYR A 116 -0.09 -2.14 7.75
N LYS A 117 -1.08 -1.54 8.41
CA LYS A 117 -0.83 -0.60 9.52
C LYS A 117 -0.11 -1.28 10.68
N ILE A 118 -0.47 -2.51 11.01
CA ILE A 118 0.16 -3.29 12.08
C ILE A 118 1.60 -3.65 11.71
N SER A 119 1.85 -4.06 10.47
CA SER A 119 3.16 -4.54 10.02
C SER A 119 4.12 -3.44 9.58
N ASN A 120 3.62 -2.24 9.25
CA ASN A 120 4.44 -1.16 8.68
C ASN A 120 4.15 0.20 9.33
N PRO A 121 5.09 0.74 10.15
CA PRO A 121 4.91 2.02 10.84
C PRO A 121 4.67 3.22 9.91
N LEU A 122 5.26 3.23 8.71
CA LEU A 122 5.09 4.32 7.74
C LEU A 122 3.66 4.33 7.19
N LEU A 123 3.11 3.16 6.87
CA LEU A 123 1.72 3.05 6.44
C LEU A 123 0.74 3.33 7.57
N ASN A 124 1.11 3.05 8.82
CA ASN A 124 0.29 3.44 9.96
C ASN A 124 0.13 4.97 10.05
N LEU A 125 1.17 5.74 9.74
CA LEU A 125 1.10 7.19 9.68
C LEU A 125 0.29 7.67 8.48
N LEU A 126 0.49 7.08 7.31
CA LEU A 126 -0.24 7.45 6.09
C LEU A 126 -1.74 7.22 6.21
N PHE A 127 -2.14 6.10 6.81
CA PHE A 127 -3.54 5.71 7.05
C PHE A 127 -4.05 6.08 8.44
N ASN A 128 -3.58 7.19 9.01
CA ASN A 128 -4.00 7.62 10.34
C ASN A 128 -5.53 7.80 10.45
N ASN A 129 -6.16 8.30 9.39
CA ASN A 129 -7.61 8.44 9.25
C ASN A 129 -8.26 7.23 8.53
N ASN A 130 -7.83 6.02 8.85
CA ASN A 130 -8.26 4.77 8.22
C ASN A 130 -7.98 4.76 6.70
N LYS A 131 -9.04 4.73 5.86
CA LYS A 131 -8.89 4.69 4.40
C LYS A 131 -8.69 6.05 3.73
N GLN A 132 -8.74 7.14 4.47
CA GLN A 132 -8.63 8.50 3.95
C GLN A 132 -7.19 9.01 4.08
N ILE A 133 -6.71 9.64 3.03
CA ILE A 133 -5.40 10.27 2.96
C ILE A 133 -5.58 11.78 3.04
N THR A 134 -4.95 12.41 4.01
CA THR A 134 -4.99 13.86 4.23
C THR A 134 -3.58 14.46 4.13
N ALA A 135 -3.49 15.77 3.95
CA ALA A 135 -2.20 16.46 3.94
C ALA A 135 -1.43 16.23 5.26
N THR A 136 -2.12 16.21 6.39
CA THR A 136 -1.53 15.91 7.70
C THR A 136 -0.96 14.49 7.73
N SER A 137 -1.69 13.48 7.26
CA SER A 137 -1.19 12.10 7.24
C SER A 137 -0.02 11.91 6.27
N VAL A 138 -0.06 12.56 5.12
CA VAL A 138 1.05 12.52 4.15
C VAL A 138 2.31 13.17 4.71
N ARG A 139 2.20 14.33 5.37
CA ARG A 139 3.35 14.98 6.01
C ARG A 139 3.95 14.14 7.14
N ALA A 140 3.12 13.53 7.97
CA ALA A 140 3.59 12.65 9.04
C ALA A 140 4.37 11.45 8.48
N CYS A 141 3.84 10.82 7.43
CA CYS A 141 4.54 9.74 6.73
C CYS A 141 5.84 10.22 6.09
N LEU A 142 5.82 11.37 5.41
CA LEU A 142 6.98 11.97 4.75
C LEU A 142 8.11 12.27 5.74
N GLU A 143 7.80 12.85 6.88
CA GLU A 143 8.77 13.15 7.94
C GLU A 143 9.44 11.86 8.46
N ALA A 144 8.65 10.80 8.66
CA ALA A 144 9.18 9.51 9.08
C ALA A 144 10.04 8.85 7.99
N VAL A 145 9.65 8.98 6.72
CA VAL A 145 10.46 8.52 5.57
C VAL A 145 11.79 9.26 5.50
N ASP A 146 11.78 10.59 5.62
CA ASP A 146 12.99 11.42 5.64
C ASP A 146 13.94 11.06 6.78
N LYS A 147 13.39 10.81 7.97
CA LYS A 147 14.17 10.34 9.12
C LYS A 147 14.84 9.00 8.81
N LYS A 148 14.11 8.04 8.28
CA LYS A 148 14.66 6.74 7.90
C LYS A 148 15.73 6.85 6.82
N ILE A 149 15.55 7.66 5.80
CA ILE A 149 16.56 7.88 4.75
C ILE A 149 17.89 8.38 5.33
N LYS A 150 17.83 9.27 6.34
CA LYS A 150 19.02 9.81 7.00
C LYS A 150 19.80 8.77 7.83
N GLU A 151 19.16 7.69 8.24
CA GLU A 151 19.82 6.57 8.94
C GLU A 151 20.73 5.74 8.02
N TYR A 152 20.48 5.78 6.70
CA TYR A 152 21.35 5.16 5.69
C TYR A 152 22.46 6.14 5.27
N LYS A 153 23.62 5.91 5.83
CA LYS A 153 24.85 6.67 5.47
C LYS A 153 25.39 6.28 4.10
#